data_01064d2c7d10ca6c3116ec1ba9724f54
#
_entry.id   01064d2c7d10ca6c3116ec1ba9724f54
#
_cell.length_a   1.000
_cell.length_b   1.000
_cell.length_c   1.000
_cell.angle_alpha   90.00
_cell.angle_beta   90.00
_cell.angle_gamma   90.00
#
_symmetry.space_group_name_H-M   'P 1'
#
loop_
_entity.id
_entity.type
_entity.pdbx_description
1 polymer ?
#
loop_
_entity_poly.entity_id
_entity_poly.type
_entity_poly.pdbx_seq_one_letter_code
_entity_poly.pdbx_strand_id
1 'polypeptide(L)'
;NGYPTSDIVFENVRVSVVVHDDQLFLFYTGRTEDETGIFETQNLAVSKDGIHFVKAEENPLIKEVPEKGGRDFRDPKVFFAQGKWRMICGGSTGRIEHPDSCGRIYLFSSTDLYHWTYSGILYEAEPGEGRMFECPDAFCLDDVWFLTTSPMYEKDSVTTLYLSGQMDFDKCEFHKEISGTLDLGTHYYAIIQIGR
;
A
#
# COMPACT_ATOMS: atom_id res chain seq x y z
N ASN A 1 -3.37 2.80 30.40
CA ASN A 1 -2.01 2.27 30.54
C ASN A 1 -1.28 2.64 29.25
N GLY A 2 -0.47 3.74 29.33
CA GLY A 2 0.24 4.27 28.19
C GLY A 2 1.29 3.28 27.70
N TYR A 3 1.29 3.02 26.42
CA TYR A 3 2.43 2.43 25.74
C TYR A 3 3.60 3.41 25.87
N PRO A 4 4.81 2.94 26.19
CA PRO A 4 5.98 3.82 26.27
C PRO A 4 6.20 4.48 24.91
N THR A 5 6.52 5.75 24.94
CA THR A 5 6.94 6.58 23.79
C THR A 5 8.35 6.21 23.33
N SER A 6 8.67 4.92 23.28
CA SER A 6 9.99 4.42 22.89
C SER A 6 9.96 3.94 21.46
N ASP A 7 10.92 4.42 20.73
CA ASP A 7 11.45 3.95 19.45
C ASP A 7 10.50 3.15 18.54
N ILE A 8 10.17 3.73 17.39
CA ILE A 8 9.45 3.02 16.35
C ILE A 8 10.41 1.94 15.83
N VAL A 9 10.25 0.71 16.27
CA VAL A 9 10.97 -0.44 15.73
C VAL A 9 10.16 -0.98 14.56
N PHE A 10 10.71 -0.86 13.37
CA PHE A 10 10.14 -1.44 12.16
C PHE A 10 10.80 -2.81 11.92
N GLU A 11 10.17 -3.87 12.38
CA GLU A 11 10.55 -5.23 12.03
C GLU A 11 9.65 -5.73 10.89
N ASN A 12 10.25 -6.03 9.74
CA ASN A 12 9.57 -6.60 8.56
C ASN A 12 8.36 -5.81 8.04
N VAL A 13 8.41 -4.47 8.10
CA VAL A 13 7.34 -3.59 7.66
C VAL A 13 7.80 -2.81 6.43
N ARG A 14 7.00 -2.85 5.37
CA ARG A 14 7.18 -1.93 4.25
C ARG A 14 6.74 -0.54 4.66
N VAL A 15 7.56 0.46 4.35
CA VAL A 15 7.27 1.87 4.60
C VAL A 15 7.32 2.67 3.30
N SER A 16 6.53 3.73 3.23
CA SER A 16 6.63 4.74 2.18
C SER A 16 7.08 6.04 2.79
N VAL A 17 8.08 6.68 2.19
CA VAL A 17 8.60 7.97 2.65
C VAL A 17 8.43 9.00 1.57
N VAL A 18 7.88 10.16 1.93
CA VAL A 18 7.85 11.34 1.07
C VAL A 18 8.46 12.53 1.79
N VAL A 19 9.07 13.43 1.01
CA VAL A 19 9.58 14.71 1.51
C VAL A 19 8.58 15.80 1.16
N HIS A 20 8.17 16.56 2.16
CA HIS A 20 7.27 17.70 1.99
C HIS A 20 7.57 18.75 3.05
N ASP A 21 7.68 20.03 2.65
CA ASP A 21 7.99 21.17 3.53
C ASP A 21 9.17 20.92 4.47
N ASP A 22 10.29 20.46 3.89
CA ASP A 22 11.54 20.14 4.59
C ASP A 22 11.40 19.10 5.73
N GLN A 23 10.37 18.25 5.66
CA GLN A 23 10.14 17.16 6.60
C GLN A 23 10.00 15.83 5.85
N LEU A 24 10.33 14.74 6.55
CA LEU A 24 10.12 13.37 6.10
C LEU A 24 8.84 12.83 6.70
N PHE A 25 7.92 12.40 5.84
CA PHE A 25 6.67 11.75 6.19
C PHE A 25 6.82 10.26 5.91
N LEU A 26 6.81 9.45 6.95
CA LEU A 26 6.98 8.00 6.88
C LEU A 26 5.65 7.33 7.18
N PHE A 27 5.07 6.70 6.15
CA PHE A 27 3.83 5.95 6.23
C PHE A 27 4.11 4.47 6.44
N TYR A 28 3.36 3.83 7.34
CA TYR A 28 3.57 2.43 7.71
C TYR A 28 2.27 1.76 8.13
N THR A 29 2.24 0.45 8.02
CA THR A 29 1.14 -0.36 8.53
C THR A 29 1.36 -0.67 10.00
N GLY A 30 0.40 -0.32 10.84
CA GLY A 30 0.31 -0.79 12.21
C GLY A 30 -0.50 -2.08 12.26
N ARG A 31 0.02 -3.09 12.96
CA ARG A 31 -0.67 -4.36 13.16
C ARG A 31 -0.98 -4.55 14.64
N THR A 32 -2.23 -4.85 14.94
CA THR A 32 -2.69 -5.23 16.27
C THR A 32 -3.42 -6.56 16.19
N GLU A 33 -3.32 -7.34 17.26
CA GLU A 33 -4.01 -8.60 17.39
C GLU A 33 -4.72 -8.64 18.73
N ASP A 34 -6.00 -9.00 18.73
CA ASP A 34 -6.81 -9.19 19.92
C ASP A 34 -7.69 -10.44 19.80
N GLU A 35 -8.61 -10.63 20.74
CA GLU A 35 -9.52 -11.77 20.78
C GLU A 35 -10.44 -11.86 19.56
N THR A 36 -10.64 -10.76 18.83
CA THR A 36 -11.51 -10.68 17.65
C THR A 36 -10.74 -10.90 16.35
N GLY A 37 -9.41 -10.76 16.36
CA GLY A 37 -8.57 -11.03 15.21
C GLY A 37 -7.37 -10.11 15.07
N ILE A 38 -6.84 -10.07 13.84
CA ILE A 38 -5.75 -9.21 13.43
C ILE A 38 -6.34 -8.02 12.67
N PHE A 39 -5.86 -6.83 13.01
CA PHE A 39 -6.26 -5.56 12.41
C PHE A 39 -5.03 -4.84 11.87
N GLU A 40 -5.14 -4.34 10.66
CA GLU A 40 -4.10 -3.56 10.00
C GLU A 40 -4.62 -2.14 9.75
N THR A 41 -3.83 -1.15 10.16
CA THR A 41 -4.14 0.27 10.07
C THR A 41 -3.02 1.00 9.36
N GLN A 42 -3.31 2.11 8.67
CA GLN A 42 -2.25 2.92 8.09
C GLN A 42 -1.93 4.11 8.99
N ASN A 43 -0.66 4.37 9.19
CA ASN A 43 -0.15 5.31 10.17
C ASN A 43 0.95 6.18 9.59
N LEU A 44 1.24 7.29 10.29
CA LEU A 44 2.24 8.28 9.92
C LEU A 44 3.21 8.55 11.08
N ALA A 45 4.48 8.69 10.74
CA ALA A 45 5.47 9.31 11.61
C ALA A 45 6.22 10.39 10.82
N VAL A 46 6.54 11.51 11.47
CA VAL A 46 7.16 12.67 10.84
C VAL A 46 8.52 12.95 11.46
N SER A 47 9.50 13.31 10.63
CA SER A 47 10.84 13.68 11.06
C SER A 47 11.32 14.96 10.36
N LYS A 48 12.05 15.81 11.12
CA LYS A 48 12.73 17.00 10.61
C LYS A 48 14.21 16.79 10.32
N ASP A 49 14.79 15.73 10.84
CA ASP A 49 16.24 15.47 10.76
C ASP A 49 16.56 14.12 10.08
N GLY A 50 15.54 13.30 9.77
CA GLY A 50 15.69 11.99 9.16
C GLY A 50 16.13 10.89 10.13
N ILE A 51 16.27 11.21 11.42
CA ILE A 51 16.74 10.28 12.46
C ILE A 51 15.66 10.08 13.51
N HIS A 52 15.07 11.17 14.00
CA HIS A 52 14.07 11.13 15.06
C HIS A 52 12.67 11.29 14.44
N PHE A 53 11.86 10.24 14.53
CA PHE A 53 10.49 10.22 14.03
C PHE A 53 9.49 10.30 15.18
N VAL A 54 8.50 11.16 15.01
CA VAL A 54 7.38 11.33 15.96
C VAL A 54 6.10 10.85 15.30
N LYS A 55 5.37 9.97 15.98
CA LYS A 55 4.05 9.50 15.51
C LYS A 55 3.08 10.66 15.44
N ALA A 56 2.34 10.78 14.34
CA ALA A 56 1.30 11.78 14.19
C ALA A 56 0.18 11.56 15.23
N GLU A 57 -0.41 12.67 15.70
CA GLU A 57 -1.53 12.61 16.66
C GLU A 57 -2.81 12.07 16.00
N GLU A 58 -2.91 12.22 14.69
CA GLU A 58 -4.02 11.76 13.85
C GLU A 58 -4.06 10.23 13.68
N ASN A 59 -3.02 9.52 14.13
CA ASN A 59 -2.95 8.06 13.97
C ASN A 59 -4.06 7.31 14.74
N PRO A 60 -4.60 6.24 14.14
CA PRO A 60 -4.33 5.78 12.79
C PRO A 60 -5.02 6.66 11.74
N LEU A 61 -4.31 6.98 10.65
CA LEU A 61 -4.85 7.76 9.53
C LEU A 61 -6.01 7.02 8.82
N ILE A 62 -5.86 5.69 8.68
CA ILE A 62 -6.88 4.81 8.14
C ILE A 62 -7.04 3.64 9.12
N LYS A 63 -8.22 3.54 9.72
CA LYS A 63 -8.49 2.65 10.87
C LYS A 63 -8.83 1.23 10.47
N GLU A 64 -9.42 1.05 9.30
CA GLU A 64 -9.98 -0.22 8.88
C GLU A 64 -9.97 -0.37 7.36
N VAL A 65 -9.95 -1.61 6.89
CA VAL A 65 -10.03 -1.92 5.47
C VAL A 65 -11.38 -1.45 4.90
N PRO A 66 -11.39 -0.77 3.74
CA PRO A 66 -12.62 -0.33 3.10
C PRO A 66 -13.43 -1.49 2.49
N GLU A 67 -14.71 -1.23 2.21
CA GLU A 67 -15.58 -2.04 1.35
C GLU A 67 -15.66 -3.52 1.68
N LYS A 68 -15.73 -3.87 2.95
CA LYS A 68 -15.77 -5.28 3.39
C LYS A 68 -14.62 -6.09 2.77
N GLY A 69 -13.44 -5.48 2.63
CA GLY A 69 -12.22 -6.18 2.26
C GLY A 69 -11.90 -7.32 3.23
N GLY A 70 -10.93 -8.13 2.84
CA GLY A 70 -10.39 -9.14 3.71
C GLY A 70 -9.67 -8.55 4.93
N ARG A 71 -9.06 -9.43 5.71
CA ARG A 71 -8.26 -9.03 6.88
C ARG A 71 -6.99 -8.25 6.49
N ASP A 72 -6.46 -8.56 5.31
CA ASP A 72 -5.19 -8.02 4.84
C ASP A 72 -5.38 -6.62 4.26
N PHE A 73 -4.66 -5.63 4.84
CA PHE A 73 -4.71 -4.23 4.42
C PHE A 73 -3.40 -3.55 4.81
N ARG A 74 -2.39 -3.58 3.92
CA ARG A 74 -1.02 -3.18 4.27
C ARG A 74 -0.25 -2.51 3.15
N ASP A 75 1.00 -2.17 3.47
CA ASP A 75 2.04 -1.69 2.56
C ASP A 75 1.67 -0.40 1.84
N PRO A 76 1.46 0.71 2.59
CA PRO A 76 1.09 1.97 1.98
C PRO A 76 2.22 2.48 1.06
N LYS A 77 1.88 2.89 -0.15
CA LYS A 77 2.74 3.67 -1.04
C LYS A 77 2.12 5.03 -1.27
N VAL A 78 2.85 6.08 -0.93
CA VAL A 78 2.41 7.47 -1.08
C VAL A 78 3.20 8.16 -2.19
N PHE A 79 2.50 8.90 -3.05
CA PHE A 79 3.06 9.68 -4.14
C PHE A 79 2.17 10.88 -4.48
N PHE A 80 2.72 11.87 -5.17
CA PHE A 80 1.97 13.04 -5.60
C PHE A 80 1.58 12.92 -7.07
N ALA A 81 0.29 13.04 -7.37
CA ALA A 81 -0.21 13.00 -8.73
C ALA A 81 -1.48 13.84 -8.90
N GLN A 82 -1.54 14.58 -10.01
CA GLN A 82 -2.70 15.44 -10.37
C GLN A 82 -3.14 16.37 -9.23
N GLY A 83 -2.15 17.06 -8.61
CA GLY A 83 -2.41 18.07 -7.59
C GLY A 83 -2.83 17.56 -6.21
N LYS A 84 -2.77 16.25 -5.98
CA LYS A 84 -3.10 15.63 -4.68
C LYS A 84 -2.08 14.56 -4.31
N TRP A 85 -1.94 14.35 -3.02
CA TRP A 85 -1.30 13.16 -2.50
C TRP A 85 -2.20 11.95 -2.71
N ARG A 86 -1.60 10.86 -3.14
CA ARG A 86 -2.25 9.57 -3.37
C ARG A 86 -1.59 8.53 -2.47
N MET A 87 -2.39 7.69 -1.87
CA MET A 87 -1.91 6.51 -1.15
C MET A 87 -2.58 5.28 -1.75
N ILE A 88 -1.79 4.30 -2.13
CA ILE A 88 -2.29 2.98 -2.46
C ILE A 88 -1.89 2.00 -1.36
N CYS A 89 -2.78 1.06 -1.07
CA CYS A 89 -2.54 -0.03 -0.12
C CYS A 89 -2.92 -1.35 -0.76
N GLY A 90 -2.15 -2.38 -0.47
CA GLY A 90 -2.48 -3.74 -0.86
C GLY A 90 -3.48 -4.39 0.08
N GLY A 91 -4.17 -5.39 -0.41
CA GLY A 91 -5.12 -6.18 0.36
C GLY A 91 -5.80 -7.27 -0.44
N SER A 92 -6.92 -7.75 0.07
CA SER A 92 -7.68 -8.86 -0.49
C SER A 92 -9.18 -8.72 -0.27
N THR A 93 -9.98 -9.51 -1.00
CA THR A 93 -11.44 -9.61 -0.77
C THR A 93 -11.80 -10.52 0.39
N GLY A 94 -10.91 -11.41 0.80
CA GLY A 94 -11.14 -12.41 1.83
C GLY A 94 -9.85 -12.91 2.45
N ARG A 95 -9.90 -14.08 3.07
CA ARG A 95 -8.69 -14.75 3.55
C ARG A 95 -7.96 -15.41 2.39
N ILE A 96 -6.64 -15.34 2.40
CA ILE A 96 -5.80 -15.91 1.33
C ILE A 96 -6.01 -17.43 1.12
N GLU A 97 -6.41 -18.14 2.18
CA GLU A 97 -6.72 -19.57 2.11
C GLU A 97 -8.01 -19.84 1.32
N HIS A 98 -8.89 -18.83 1.20
CA HIS A 98 -10.15 -18.98 0.48
C HIS A 98 -9.94 -18.91 -1.03
N PRO A 99 -10.39 -19.90 -1.82
CA PRO A 99 -10.13 -19.96 -3.25
C PRO A 99 -10.72 -18.78 -4.05
N ASP A 100 -11.81 -18.19 -3.53
CA ASP A 100 -12.49 -17.05 -4.17
C ASP A 100 -11.91 -15.69 -3.71
N SER A 101 -10.86 -15.69 -2.89
CA SER A 101 -10.16 -14.44 -2.54
C SER A 101 -9.39 -13.92 -3.75
N CYS A 102 -9.46 -12.61 -3.99
CA CYS A 102 -8.64 -11.93 -4.98
C CYS A 102 -7.94 -10.71 -4.38
N GLY A 103 -6.78 -10.39 -4.94
CA GLY A 103 -5.98 -9.26 -4.55
C GLY A 103 -6.66 -7.94 -4.90
N ARG A 104 -6.47 -6.91 -4.05
CA ARG A 104 -6.97 -5.55 -4.25
C ARG A 104 -5.88 -4.53 -4.04
N ILE A 105 -5.96 -3.45 -4.80
CA ILE A 105 -5.24 -2.20 -4.55
C ILE A 105 -6.29 -1.13 -4.25
N TYR A 106 -6.27 -0.61 -3.02
CA TYR A 106 -7.13 0.46 -2.56
C TYR A 106 -6.46 1.81 -2.82
N LEU A 107 -7.25 2.83 -3.18
CA LEU A 107 -6.78 4.19 -3.40
C LEU A 107 -7.39 5.16 -2.40
N PHE A 108 -6.55 6.03 -1.88
CA PHE A 108 -6.92 7.17 -1.03
C PHE A 108 -6.29 8.45 -1.58
N SER A 109 -6.89 9.58 -1.22
CA SER A 109 -6.38 10.90 -1.59
C SER A 109 -6.34 11.84 -0.39
N SER A 110 -5.34 12.74 -0.37
CA SER A 110 -5.15 13.76 0.64
C SER A 110 -4.64 15.06 0.01
N THR A 111 -4.89 16.17 0.69
CA THR A 111 -4.30 17.48 0.35
C THR A 111 -3.19 17.89 1.32
N ASP A 112 -3.04 17.20 2.46
CA ASP A 112 -2.18 17.61 3.58
C ASP A 112 -1.32 16.49 4.19
N LEU A 113 -1.41 15.24 3.67
CA LEU A 113 -0.74 14.03 4.17
C LEU A 113 -1.27 13.49 5.50
N TYR A 114 -2.14 14.20 6.19
CA TYR A 114 -2.71 13.81 7.48
C TYR A 114 -4.14 13.29 7.35
N HIS A 115 -4.96 13.92 6.51
CA HIS A 115 -6.37 13.56 6.34
C HIS A 115 -6.57 12.88 4.98
N TRP A 116 -7.00 11.62 5.04
CA TRP A 116 -7.15 10.78 3.86
C TRP A 116 -8.60 10.44 3.59
N THR A 117 -9.00 10.59 2.33
CA THR A 117 -10.33 10.22 1.84
C THR A 117 -10.20 8.97 0.98
N TYR A 118 -11.01 7.97 1.26
CA TYR A 118 -11.11 6.78 0.42
C TYR A 118 -11.68 7.16 -0.95
N SER A 119 -10.98 6.77 -2.02
CA SER A 119 -11.37 7.04 -3.40
C SER A 119 -12.05 5.84 -4.05
N GLY A 120 -11.67 4.62 -3.69
CA GLY A 120 -12.21 3.39 -4.24
C GLY A 120 -11.18 2.25 -4.35
N ILE A 121 -11.60 1.15 -4.98
CA ILE A 121 -10.73 0.06 -5.40
C ILE A 121 -10.13 0.46 -6.74
N LEU A 122 -8.82 0.72 -6.77
CA LEU A 122 -8.09 1.11 -7.97
C LEU A 122 -7.92 -0.06 -8.93
N TYR A 123 -7.66 -1.25 -8.38
CA TYR A 123 -7.50 -2.47 -9.15
C TYR A 123 -7.91 -3.69 -8.32
N GLU A 124 -8.60 -4.61 -8.94
CA GLU A 124 -8.93 -5.93 -8.40
C GLU A 124 -8.34 -7.01 -9.30
N ALA A 125 -7.70 -8.01 -8.69
CA ALA A 125 -6.98 -9.05 -9.41
C ALA A 125 -7.90 -9.84 -10.35
N GLU A 126 -7.46 -10.03 -11.57
CA GLU A 126 -8.07 -10.96 -12.50
C GLU A 126 -7.71 -12.42 -12.12
N PRO A 127 -8.46 -13.41 -12.63
CA PRO A 127 -8.18 -14.81 -12.37
C PRO A 127 -6.72 -15.17 -12.67
N GLY A 128 -6.01 -15.66 -11.66
CA GLY A 128 -4.59 -16.06 -11.77
C GLY A 128 -3.58 -14.99 -11.39
N GLU A 129 -4.00 -13.76 -11.10
CA GLU A 129 -3.08 -12.67 -10.69
C GLU A 129 -2.78 -12.64 -9.19
N GLY A 130 -3.46 -13.43 -8.38
CA GLY A 130 -3.21 -13.56 -6.93
C GLY A 130 -4.45 -13.38 -6.08
N ARG A 131 -4.41 -13.94 -4.88
CA ARG A 131 -5.50 -13.89 -3.90
C ARG A 131 -5.40 -12.70 -2.95
N MET A 132 -4.21 -12.13 -2.82
CA MET A 132 -3.89 -10.96 -2.03
C MET A 132 -2.71 -10.25 -2.68
N PHE A 133 -2.71 -8.91 -2.63
CA PHE A 133 -1.61 -8.10 -3.13
C PHE A 133 -0.85 -7.46 -1.97
N GLU A 134 0.46 -7.73 -1.92
CA GLU A 134 1.40 -7.08 -1.02
C GLU A 134 2.29 -6.11 -1.77
N CYS A 135 2.87 -5.18 -1.04
CA CYS A 135 3.89 -4.28 -1.54
C CYS A 135 3.50 -3.55 -2.85
N PRO A 136 2.31 -2.94 -2.96
CA PRO A 136 1.96 -2.21 -4.15
C PRO A 136 2.89 -1.01 -4.34
N ASP A 137 3.25 -0.73 -5.59
CA ASP A 137 3.94 0.49 -6.00
C ASP A 137 3.28 1.05 -7.26
N ALA A 138 3.33 2.37 -7.44
CA ALA A 138 2.79 3.05 -8.61
C ALA A 138 3.72 4.17 -9.06
N PHE A 139 3.99 4.23 -10.35
CA PHE A 139 4.79 5.28 -10.97
C PHE A 139 4.37 5.49 -12.42
N CYS A 140 4.66 6.68 -12.95
CA CYS A 140 4.43 7.03 -14.33
C CYS A 140 5.76 7.16 -15.07
N LEU A 141 5.86 6.55 -16.25
CA LEU A 141 7.01 6.67 -17.14
C LEU A 141 6.48 6.91 -18.57
N ASP A 142 6.88 8.03 -19.18
CA ASP A 142 6.47 8.42 -20.53
C ASP A 142 4.94 8.33 -20.74
N ASP A 143 4.18 8.91 -19.80
CA ASP A 143 2.71 8.93 -19.78
C ASP A 143 2.02 7.57 -19.63
N VAL A 144 2.78 6.50 -19.37
CA VAL A 144 2.26 5.18 -19.05
C VAL A 144 2.38 4.95 -17.54
N TRP A 145 1.29 4.57 -16.90
CA TRP A 145 1.30 4.18 -15.49
C TRP A 145 1.67 2.72 -15.31
N PHE A 146 2.49 2.47 -14.32
CA PHE A 146 2.85 1.13 -13.87
C PHE A 146 2.33 0.94 -12.44
N LEU A 147 1.66 -0.18 -12.24
CA LEU A 147 1.40 -0.75 -10.92
C LEU A 147 2.26 -2.00 -10.78
N THR A 148 2.97 -2.12 -9.68
CA THR A 148 3.67 -3.36 -9.33
C THR A 148 3.17 -3.86 -7.99
N THR A 149 3.14 -5.16 -7.81
CA THR A 149 2.73 -5.79 -6.57
C THR A 149 3.37 -7.16 -6.43
N SER A 150 3.47 -7.66 -5.22
CA SER A 150 3.87 -9.04 -4.92
C SER A 150 2.61 -9.86 -4.63
N PRO A 151 2.10 -10.61 -5.61
CA PRO A 151 0.88 -11.37 -5.43
C PRO A 151 1.13 -12.58 -4.52
N MET A 152 0.21 -12.80 -3.61
CA MET A 152 0.16 -14.01 -2.80
C MET A 152 -0.89 -14.98 -3.33
N TYR A 153 -0.54 -16.26 -3.31
CA TYR A 153 -1.39 -17.38 -3.69
C TYR A 153 -1.55 -18.30 -2.46
N GLU A 154 -2.20 -19.44 -2.62
CA GLU A 154 -2.33 -20.44 -1.54
C GLU A 154 -0.98 -20.93 -1.00
N LYS A 155 0.05 -20.90 -1.84
CA LYS A 155 1.44 -21.17 -1.47
C LYS A 155 2.26 -19.92 -1.70
N ASP A 156 3.27 -19.71 -0.88
CA ASP A 156 4.15 -18.56 -0.95
C ASP A 156 4.59 -18.27 -2.39
N SER A 157 4.31 -17.07 -2.85
CA SER A 157 4.82 -16.57 -4.11
C SER A 157 5.96 -15.60 -3.84
N VAL A 158 7.03 -15.75 -4.57
CA VAL A 158 8.23 -14.91 -4.51
C VAL A 158 8.45 -14.19 -5.85
N THR A 159 7.37 -13.70 -6.44
CA THR A 159 7.41 -12.99 -7.71
C THR A 159 6.83 -11.60 -7.57
N THR A 160 7.10 -10.74 -8.54
CA THR A 160 6.49 -9.43 -8.67
C THR A 160 5.72 -9.36 -9.97
N LEU A 161 4.43 -9.09 -9.87
CA LEU A 161 3.55 -8.77 -10.97
C LEU A 161 3.73 -7.29 -11.34
N TYR A 162 3.80 -6.98 -12.61
CA TYR A 162 3.64 -5.62 -13.11
C TYR A 162 2.40 -5.52 -14.00
N LEU A 163 1.75 -4.37 -13.92
CA LEU A 163 0.64 -3.97 -14.76
C LEU A 163 1.02 -2.63 -15.37
N SER A 164 0.83 -2.44 -16.67
CA SER A 164 0.99 -1.15 -17.32
C SER A 164 -0.30 -0.72 -18.01
N GLY A 165 -0.54 0.59 -18.06
CA GLY A 165 -1.76 1.13 -18.63
C GLY A 165 -2.03 2.59 -18.27
N GLN A 166 -3.29 2.96 -18.24
CA GLN A 166 -3.75 4.32 -17.95
C GLN A 166 -4.41 4.41 -16.58
N MET A 167 -4.13 5.50 -15.87
CA MET A 167 -4.67 5.78 -14.54
C MET A 167 -5.69 6.91 -14.60
N ASP A 168 -6.94 6.66 -14.21
CA ASP A 168 -7.97 7.66 -14.01
C ASP A 168 -8.22 7.84 -12.50
N PHE A 169 -7.58 8.84 -11.90
CA PHE A 169 -7.73 9.10 -10.46
C PHE A 169 -9.10 9.66 -10.08
N ASP A 170 -9.82 10.29 -11.01
CA ASP A 170 -11.14 10.86 -10.72
C ASP A 170 -12.22 9.78 -10.64
N LYS A 171 -12.08 8.74 -11.47
CA LYS A 171 -12.97 7.58 -11.44
C LYS A 171 -12.46 6.46 -10.53
N CYS A 172 -11.22 6.56 -10.05
CA CYS A 172 -10.53 5.49 -9.33
C CYS A 172 -10.45 4.20 -10.17
N GLU A 173 -9.94 4.31 -11.38
CA GLU A 173 -9.82 3.20 -12.33
C GLU A 173 -8.40 3.08 -12.87
N PHE A 174 -7.90 1.85 -12.95
CA PHE A 174 -6.69 1.53 -13.68
C PHE A 174 -7.04 0.66 -14.89
N HIS A 175 -6.88 1.25 -16.07
CA HIS A 175 -7.12 0.57 -17.34
C HIS A 175 -5.87 -0.19 -17.77
N LYS A 176 -5.79 -1.46 -17.35
CA LYS A 176 -4.69 -2.36 -17.66
C LYS A 176 -4.61 -2.63 -19.17
N GLU A 177 -3.43 -2.43 -19.75
CA GLU A 177 -3.12 -2.76 -21.14
C GLU A 177 -2.25 -4.01 -21.22
N ILE A 178 -1.22 -4.10 -20.37
CA ILE A 178 -0.28 -5.22 -20.34
C ILE A 178 -0.07 -5.64 -18.88
N SER A 179 0.14 -6.93 -18.68
CA SER A 179 0.60 -7.49 -17.40
C SER A 179 1.63 -8.57 -17.62
N GLY A 180 2.48 -8.78 -16.64
CA GLY A 180 3.47 -9.84 -16.66
C GLY A 180 4.25 -9.92 -15.35
N THR A 181 5.11 -10.93 -15.27
CA THR A 181 6.05 -11.10 -14.17
C THR A 181 7.30 -10.29 -14.47
N LEU A 182 7.73 -9.45 -13.52
CA LEU A 182 8.85 -8.53 -13.72
C LEU A 182 10.20 -9.26 -13.76
N ASP A 183 10.33 -10.36 -13.02
CA ASP A 183 11.52 -11.20 -12.99
C ASP A 183 11.14 -12.66 -12.86
N LEU A 184 11.83 -13.53 -13.58
CA LEU A 184 11.61 -14.99 -13.57
C LEU A 184 12.48 -15.72 -12.54
N GLY A 185 13.24 -15.00 -11.74
CA GLY A 185 14.03 -15.53 -10.63
C GLY A 185 13.14 -15.96 -9.45
N THR A 186 13.71 -16.76 -8.57
CA THR A 186 12.96 -17.39 -7.46
C THR A 186 12.73 -16.48 -6.26
N HIS A 187 13.31 -15.25 -6.22
CA HIS A 187 13.30 -14.40 -5.03
C HIS A 187 13.16 -12.90 -5.34
N TYR A 188 12.52 -12.53 -6.44
CA TYR A 188 12.28 -11.14 -6.80
C TYR A 188 10.95 -10.65 -6.21
N TYR A 189 11.04 -10.09 -5.00
CA TYR A 189 9.90 -9.77 -4.17
C TYR A 189 10.00 -8.36 -3.58
N ALA A 190 8.85 -7.71 -3.36
CA ALA A 190 8.73 -6.43 -2.64
C ALA A 190 9.59 -5.28 -3.21
N ILE A 191 9.60 -5.11 -4.52
CA ILE A 191 10.35 -4.05 -5.18
C ILE A 191 9.80 -2.66 -4.82
N ILE A 192 10.70 -1.69 -4.76
CA ILE A 192 10.37 -0.28 -4.56
C ILE A 192 11.00 0.50 -5.71
N GLN A 193 10.19 1.32 -6.38
CA GLN A 193 10.71 2.32 -7.28
C GLN A 193 10.99 3.59 -6.48
N ILE A 194 12.24 4.06 -6.57
CA ILE A 194 12.64 5.36 -6.00
C ILE A 194 12.61 6.36 -7.14
N GLY A 195 11.60 7.25 -7.12
CA GLY A 195 11.51 8.37 -8.05
C GLY A 195 12.63 9.38 -7.82
N ARG A 196 13.02 10.06 -8.91
CA ARG A 196 13.80 11.30 -8.83
C ARG A 196 12.87 12.47 -8.78
#